data_4cba4769080eaa31e85f738e12b0cf54
#
_entry.id   4cba4769080eaa31e85f738e12b0cf54
#
_cell.length_a   1.000
_cell.length_b   1.000
_cell.length_c   1.000
_cell.angle_alpha   90.00
_cell.angle_beta   90.00
_cell.angle_gamma   90.00
#
_symmetry.space_group_name_H-M   'P 1'
#
loop_
_entity.id
_entity.type
_entity.pdbx_description
1 polymer ?
#
loop_
_entity_poly.entity_id
_entity_poly.type
_entity_poly.pdbx_seq_one_letter_code
_entity_poly.pdbx_strand_id
1 'polypeptide(L)'
;MEASKKKMKFPSAFSILFIILLIAIGLTWLIPSGSYSKLSYDTTEHHFIVKTHGIPDQSYPATEQTLNQLNIKIQLSNFTNGIIKKPIAIPDTYQRIEQHEKGITDMIHAMVDGTIEVADIMIFIFILGGMIGVINKTGAFNAGLMSLTKKTKGNEFSVVFAVCVLMLLGGTACGIEEEAVAFYPILVPVFLALGYDSIVCVGAIFLAASMGTAFSTINPFSVVIASNAAGIPFTEGMGFRTLGLILGGACVIAYMYWYCKKLRANPEFSYTYDDRQAFYDLYMKDIDPNATVEFTFRRKLILILFSGAFPLMVWGVMFGGWWFPQMATSFLAITIIIMFISGLPEKDVVNGFTHGASELVGVALIIGLARAVNIILEQGMISDTILDYMTHLVDGMNGGVFIIGQLIVFIFLGLVVPSSSGLAVLAMPIMAPLADTVGIPRDIVVSAYNWGQYIMLFLAPTGLVLVTLQMLGIPFNKWLKFVMPIVGCQFVISSILLLAQVFMYAQ
;
A
#
# COMPACT_ATOMS: atom_id res chain seq x y z
N MET A 1 -25.04 0.02 -43.29
CA MET A 1 -24.31 -0.93 -42.43
C MET A 1 -23.17 -0.17 -41.75
N GLU A 2 -23.42 0.47 -40.63
CA GLU A 2 -22.38 1.06 -39.81
C GLU A 2 -21.66 -0.07 -39.04
N ALA A 3 -20.40 -0.26 -39.37
CA ALA A 3 -19.55 -1.18 -38.64
C ALA A 3 -19.38 -0.63 -37.20
N SER A 4 -20.10 -1.24 -36.27
CA SER A 4 -19.90 -1.01 -34.82
C SER A 4 -18.41 -1.21 -34.53
N LYS A 5 -17.65 -0.12 -34.33
CA LYS A 5 -16.30 -0.16 -33.79
C LYS A 5 -16.42 -0.83 -32.41
N LYS A 6 -16.04 -2.11 -32.32
CA LYS A 6 -15.89 -2.82 -31.06
C LYS A 6 -14.94 -1.98 -30.19
N LYS A 7 -15.47 -1.25 -29.22
CA LYS A 7 -14.64 -0.58 -28.19
C LYS A 7 -13.79 -1.68 -27.55
N MET A 8 -12.49 -1.66 -27.75
CA MET A 8 -11.58 -2.56 -27.07
C MET A 8 -11.80 -2.36 -25.57
N LYS A 9 -12.28 -3.40 -24.89
CA LYS A 9 -12.39 -3.38 -23.42
C LYS A 9 -10.98 -3.36 -22.85
N PHE A 10 -10.76 -2.52 -21.84
CA PHE A 10 -9.48 -2.48 -21.14
C PHE A 10 -9.24 -3.85 -20.47
N PRO A 11 -7.99 -4.36 -20.45
CA PRO A 11 -7.68 -5.66 -19.87
C PRO A 11 -8.08 -5.73 -18.39
N SER A 12 -8.43 -6.93 -17.91
CA SER A 12 -8.68 -7.17 -16.50
C SER A 12 -7.39 -7.05 -15.68
N ALA A 13 -7.49 -6.90 -14.36
CA ALA A 13 -6.35 -6.86 -13.45
C ALA A 13 -5.46 -8.10 -13.60
N PHE A 14 -6.04 -9.29 -13.78
CA PHE A 14 -5.30 -10.52 -14.06
C PHE A 14 -4.49 -10.43 -15.34
N SER A 15 -5.09 -9.94 -16.43
CA SER A 15 -4.39 -9.79 -17.71
C SER A 15 -3.25 -8.78 -17.63
N ILE A 16 -3.46 -7.69 -16.90
CA ILE A 16 -2.44 -6.66 -16.68
C ILE A 16 -1.25 -7.26 -15.92
N LEU A 17 -1.48 -7.95 -14.81
CA LEU A 17 -0.43 -8.58 -14.02
C LEU A 17 0.31 -9.66 -14.82
N PHE A 18 -0.41 -10.44 -15.63
CA PHE A 18 0.23 -11.42 -16.49
C PHE A 18 1.18 -10.77 -17.54
N ILE A 19 0.74 -9.64 -18.12
CA ILE A 19 1.60 -8.86 -19.04
C ILE A 19 2.82 -8.31 -18.31
N ILE A 20 2.64 -7.80 -17.07
CA ILE A 20 3.75 -7.30 -16.25
C ILE A 20 4.72 -8.41 -15.89
N LEU A 21 4.25 -9.63 -15.58
CA LEU A 21 5.09 -10.80 -15.36
C LEU A 21 5.95 -11.13 -16.60
N LEU A 22 5.35 -11.10 -17.78
CA LEU A 22 6.09 -11.31 -19.04
C LEU A 22 7.14 -10.20 -19.27
N ILE A 23 6.81 -8.95 -18.95
CA ILE A 23 7.76 -7.84 -19.01
C ILE A 23 8.89 -8.05 -18.00
N ALA A 24 8.57 -8.44 -16.77
CA ALA A 24 9.56 -8.72 -15.73
C ALA A 24 10.54 -9.82 -16.15
N ILE A 25 10.05 -10.90 -16.76
CA ILE A 25 10.90 -11.94 -17.38
C ILE A 25 11.81 -11.32 -18.44
N GLY A 26 11.25 -10.57 -19.40
CA GLY A 26 12.04 -9.92 -20.45
C GLY A 26 13.14 -9.01 -19.88
N LEU A 27 12.86 -8.30 -18.77
CA LEU A 27 13.85 -7.48 -18.08
C LEU A 27 15.01 -8.29 -17.51
N THR A 28 14.80 -9.54 -17.05
CA THR A 28 15.88 -10.41 -16.54
C THR A 28 16.84 -10.86 -17.64
N TRP A 29 16.46 -10.76 -18.92
CA TRP A 29 17.33 -11.02 -20.07
C TRP A 29 18.07 -9.77 -20.54
N LEU A 30 17.47 -8.59 -20.34
CA LEU A 30 18.01 -7.30 -20.84
C LEU A 30 18.91 -6.63 -19.83
N ILE A 31 18.57 -6.68 -18.53
CA ILE A 31 19.30 -6.03 -17.46
C ILE A 31 20.30 -7.04 -16.89
N PRO A 32 21.58 -6.69 -16.78
CA PRO A 32 22.58 -7.55 -16.18
C PRO A 32 22.23 -7.89 -14.74
N SER A 33 22.44 -9.15 -14.36
CA SER A 33 22.33 -9.55 -12.95
C SER A 33 23.49 -8.99 -12.14
N GLY A 34 23.20 -8.50 -10.95
CA GLY A 34 24.18 -7.93 -10.04
C GLY A 34 23.70 -7.96 -8.60
N SER A 35 24.61 -7.87 -7.66
CA SER A 35 24.28 -7.91 -6.24
C SER A 35 25.23 -7.04 -5.44
N TYR A 36 24.67 -6.33 -4.45
CA TYR A 36 25.43 -5.81 -3.31
C TYR A 36 25.67 -6.93 -2.29
N SER A 37 26.79 -6.87 -1.57
CA SER A 37 26.92 -7.63 -0.33
C SER A 37 25.86 -7.17 0.66
N LYS A 38 25.29 -8.09 1.46
CA LYS A 38 24.19 -7.80 2.38
C LYS A 38 24.59 -8.12 3.81
N LEU A 39 24.32 -7.17 4.72
CA LEU A 39 24.49 -7.33 6.15
C LEU A 39 23.16 -7.73 6.79
N SER A 40 23.17 -8.78 7.58
CA SER A 40 22.08 -9.20 8.47
C SER A 40 22.58 -9.37 9.89
N TYR A 41 21.67 -9.20 10.87
CA TYR A 41 21.95 -9.45 12.28
C TYR A 41 21.29 -10.76 12.71
N ASP A 42 22.09 -11.68 13.24
CA ASP A 42 21.60 -12.90 13.85
C ASP A 42 21.24 -12.63 15.32
N THR A 43 19.96 -12.75 15.63
CA THR A 43 19.42 -12.53 16.98
C THR A 43 19.74 -13.68 17.94
N THR A 44 20.10 -14.85 17.42
CA THR A 44 20.39 -16.05 18.23
C THR A 44 21.84 -16.03 18.72
N GLU A 45 22.77 -15.75 17.82
CA GLU A 45 24.21 -15.77 18.12
C GLU A 45 24.77 -14.37 18.36
N HIS A 46 23.95 -13.32 18.24
CA HIS A 46 24.31 -11.91 18.47
C HIS A 46 25.53 -11.43 17.66
N HIS A 47 25.57 -11.82 16.38
CA HIS A 47 26.63 -11.39 15.47
C HIS A 47 26.06 -10.91 14.13
N PHE A 48 26.89 -10.24 13.35
CA PHE A 48 26.57 -9.85 11.98
C PHE A 48 26.97 -10.96 11.00
N ILE A 49 26.11 -11.21 10.01
CA ILE A 49 26.39 -12.08 8.87
C ILE A 49 26.45 -11.23 7.62
N VAL A 50 27.57 -11.26 6.94
CA VAL A 50 27.76 -10.64 5.63
C VAL A 50 27.63 -11.72 4.56
N LYS A 51 26.66 -11.55 3.69
CA LYS A 51 26.40 -12.41 2.54
C LYS A 51 26.83 -11.73 1.26
N THR A 52 27.84 -12.31 0.59
CA THR A 52 28.33 -11.86 -0.71
C THR A 52 28.12 -12.97 -1.73
N HIS A 53 27.63 -12.63 -2.92
CA HIS A 53 27.36 -13.64 -3.94
C HIS A 53 28.64 -14.42 -4.29
N GLY A 54 28.57 -15.75 -4.33
CA GLY A 54 29.70 -16.62 -4.66
C GLY A 54 30.76 -16.79 -3.55
N ILE A 55 30.55 -16.17 -2.39
CA ILE A 55 31.46 -16.29 -1.23
C ILE A 55 30.69 -16.89 -0.04
N PRO A 56 31.29 -17.79 0.75
CA PRO A 56 30.67 -18.29 1.97
C PRO A 56 30.31 -17.15 2.92
N ASP A 57 29.20 -17.30 3.66
CA ASP A 57 28.75 -16.35 4.65
C ASP A 57 29.86 -16.03 5.66
N GLN A 58 30.12 -14.75 5.87
CA GLN A 58 31.14 -14.27 6.80
C GLN A 58 30.49 -13.73 8.06
N SER A 59 30.97 -14.22 9.22
CA SER A 59 30.48 -13.79 10.52
C SER A 59 31.42 -12.72 11.12
N TYR A 60 30.83 -11.65 11.63
CA TYR A 60 31.53 -10.55 12.28
C TYR A 60 30.93 -10.24 13.64
N PRO A 61 31.73 -9.77 14.63
CA PRO A 61 31.17 -9.30 15.89
C PRO A 61 30.15 -8.17 15.66
N ALA A 62 29.01 -8.20 16.35
CA ALA A 62 28.04 -7.13 16.30
C ALA A 62 28.50 -5.92 17.12
N THR A 63 29.33 -5.08 16.51
CA THR A 63 29.92 -3.88 17.13
C THR A 63 29.82 -2.67 16.21
N GLU A 64 29.83 -1.47 16.79
CA GLU A 64 29.94 -0.22 16.02
C GLU A 64 31.21 -0.17 15.17
N GLN A 65 32.31 -0.82 15.63
CA GLN A 65 33.54 -0.90 14.89
C GLN A 65 33.36 -1.69 13.58
N THR A 66 32.63 -2.82 13.62
CA THR A 66 32.31 -3.60 12.42
C THR A 66 31.46 -2.78 11.43
N LEU A 67 30.46 -2.07 11.92
CA LEU A 67 29.63 -1.21 11.07
C LEU A 67 30.46 -0.12 10.39
N ASN A 68 31.36 0.53 11.14
CA ASN A 68 32.27 1.53 10.59
C ASN A 68 33.24 0.95 9.54
N GLN A 69 33.76 -0.27 9.76
CA GLN A 69 34.64 -0.95 8.79
C GLN A 69 33.92 -1.27 7.48
N LEU A 70 32.60 -1.56 7.56
CA LEU A 70 31.73 -1.82 6.41
C LEU A 70 31.14 -0.54 5.80
N ASN A 71 31.58 0.64 6.23
CA ASN A 71 31.07 1.94 5.82
C ASN A 71 29.55 2.11 6.06
N ILE A 72 29.01 1.41 7.07
CA ILE A 72 27.58 1.46 7.44
C ILE A 72 27.42 2.48 8.56
N LYS A 73 26.64 3.54 8.31
CA LYS A 73 26.39 4.64 9.25
C LYS A 73 25.18 4.41 10.16
N ILE A 74 24.68 3.19 10.23
CA ILE A 74 23.52 2.80 11.03
C ILE A 74 23.99 2.43 12.44
N GLN A 75 23.28 2.88 13.46
CA GLN A 75 23.60 2.55 14.85
C GLN A 75 23.33 1.06 15.14
N LEU A 76 24.21 0.43 15.92
CA LEU A 76 24.07 -0.96 16.34
C LEU A 76 22.72 -1.24 17.00
N SER A 77 22.21 -0.29 17.79
CA SER A 77 20.91 -0.40 18.47
C SER A 77 19.73 -0.67 17.52
N ASN A 78 19.79 -0.21 16.26
CA ASN A 78 18.74 -0.45 15.29
C ASN A 78 18.63 -1.93 14.87
N PHE A 79 19.75 -2.63 14.92
CA PHE A 79 19.79 -4.07 14.66
C PHE A 79 19.43 -4.87 15.90
N THR A 80 20.02 -4.56 17.06
CA THR A 80 19.80 -5.31 18.30
C THR A 80 18.38 -5.14 18.87
N ASN A 81 17.75 -3.99 18.65
CA ASN A 81 16.35 -3.75 19.02
C ASN A 81 15.33 -4.29 17.99
N GLY A 82 15.81 -4.93 16.91
CA GLY A 82 14.96 -5.52 15.88
C GLY A 82 14.18 -4.49 15.05
N ILE A 83 14.66 -3.26 14.94
CA ILE A 83 14.09 -2.23 14.07
C ILE A 83 14.43 -2.58 12.62
N ILE A 84 15.69 -2.94 12.34
CA ILE A 84 16.12 -3.46 11.05
C ILE A 84 16.15 -4.99 11.12
N LYS A 85 15.17 -5.63 10.51
CA LYS A 85 15.04 -7.10 10.46
C LYS A 85 15.47 -7.69 9.12
N LYS A 86 15.40 -6.89 8.05
CA LYS A 86 15.77 -7.32 6.70
C LYS A 86 17.26 -7.09 6.46
N PRO A 87 17.93 -7.93 5.65
CA PRO A 87 19.31 -7.66 5.22
C PRO A 87 19.39 -6.31 4.51
N ILE A 88 20.42 -5.53 4.84
CA ILE A 88 20.71 -4.23 4.22
C ILE A 88 21.85 -4.37 3.21
N ALA A 89 21.82 -3.56 2.15
CA ALA A 89 22.93 -3.47 1.20
C ALA A 89 24.15 -2.77 1.84
N ILE A 90 25.35 -3.28 1.57
CA ILE A 90 26.61 -2.66 2.01
C ILE A 90 27.07 -1.73 0.88
N PRO A 91 27.30 -0.43 1.15
CA PRO A 91 27.78 0.52 0.16
C PRO A 91 29.08 0.06 -0.53
N ASP A 92 29.29 0.47 -1.78
CA ASP A 92 30.51 0.22 -2.57
C ASP A 92 30.87 -1.26 -2.80
N THR A 93 29.91 -2.17 -2.58
CA THR A 93 30.12 -3.62 -2.76
C THR A 93 29.37 -4.20 -3.95
N TYR A 94 28.80 -3.36 -4.81
CA TYR A 94 28.11 -3.85 -6.00
C TYR A 94 29.07 -4.64 -6.89
N GLN A 95 28.61 -5.81 -7.31
CA GLN A 95 29.33 -6.63 -8.30
C GLN A 95 28.35 -7.21 -9.30
N ARG A 96 28.78 -7.18 -10.57
CA ARG A 96 28.07 -7.89 -11.62
C ARG A 96 28.32 -9.39 -11.44
N ILE A 97 27.25 -10.16 -11.53
CA ILE A 97 27.28 -11.62 -11.39
C ILE A 97 26.88 -12.31 -12.69
N GLU A 98 26.95 -13.64 -12.72
CA GLU A 98 26.42 -14.43 -13.82
C GLU A 98 24.94 -14.12 -14.03
N GLN A 99 24.52 -14.11 -15.31
CA GLN A 99 23.15 -13.75 -15.66
C GLN A 99 22.16 -14.79 -15.12
N HIS A 100 21.12 -14.30 -14.46
CA HIS A 100 20.03 -15.09 -13.88
C HIS A 100 18.72 -14.90 -14.66
N GLU A 101 18.73 -15.29 -15.94
CA GLU A 101 17.53 -15.19 -16.79
C GLU A 101 16.41 -16.08 -16.25
N LYS A 102 15.20 -15.55 -16.34
CA LYS A 102 13.98 -16.25 -15.96
C LYS A 102 13.16 -16.64 -17.19
N GLY A 103 12.53 -17.81 -17.14
CA GLY A 103 11.71 -18.35 -18.20
C GLY A 103 10.24 -18.49 -17.82
N ILE A 104 9.45 -19.09 -18.70
CA ILE A 104 8.02 -19.32 -18.48
C ILE A 104 7.79 -20.29 -17.29
N THR A 105 8.69 -21.25 -17.11
CA THR A 105 8.61 -22.18 -15.96
C THR A 105 8.77 -21.43 -14.63
N ASP A 106 9.77 -20.53 -14.57
CA ASP A 106 9.98 -19.69 -13.37
C ASP A 106 8.78 -18.80 -13.08
N MET A 107 8.12 -18.27 -14.14
CA MET A 107 6.89 -17.49 -14.00
C MET A 107 5.78 -18.29 -13.32
N ILE A 108 5.58 -19.55 -13.74
CA ILE A 108 4.54 -20.40 -13.16
C ILE A 108 4.87 -20.72 -11.71
N HIS A 109 6.14 -21.04 -11.40
CA HIS A 109 6.59 -21.22 -10.03
C HIS A 109 6.38 -19.95 -9.19
N ALA A 110 6.79 -18.79 -9.68
CA ALA A 110 6.62 -17.51 -8.98
C ALA A 110 5.15 -17.18 -8.68
N MET A 111 4.21 -17.56 -9.57
CA MET A 111 2.76 -17.38 -9.31
C MET A 111 2.28 -18.23 -8.13
N VAL A 112 2.78 -19.46 -8.00
CA VAL A 112 2.46 -20.32 -6.87
C VAL A 112 3.14 -19.83 -5.59
N ASP A 113 4.45 -19.60 -5.66
CA ASP A 113 5.25 -19.12 -4.53
C ASP A 113 4.74 -17.80 -3.99
N GLY A 114 4.41 -16.86 -4.88
CA GLY A 114 3.83 -15.58 -4.52
C GLY A 114 2.48 -15.70 -3.81
N THR A 115 1.67 -16.67 -4.22
CA THR A 115 0.40 -16.96 -3.54
C THR A 115 0.63 -17.56 -2.14
N ILE A 116 1.62 -18.43 -1.99
CA ILE A 116 1.99 -19.02 -0.70
C ILE A 116 2.57 -17.96 0.25
N GLU A 117 3.44 -17.08 -0.24
CA GLU A 117 4.06 -16.03 0.57
C GLU A 117 3.07 -15.03 1.15
N VAL A 118 1.93 -14.79 0.48
CA VAL A 118 0.89 -13.85 0.93
C VAL A 118 -0.36 -14.55 1.47
N ALA A 119 -0.25 -15.81 1.82
CA ALA A 119 -1.38 -16.62 2.30
C ALA A 119 -2.04 -16.03 3.56
N ASP A 120 -1.27 -15.38 4.43
CA ASP A 120 -1.76 -14.71 5.63
C ASP A 120 -2.70 -13.53 5.28
N ILE A 121 -2.35 -12.74 4.27
CA ILE A 121 -3.21 -11.67 3.75
C ILE A 121 -4.49 -12.26 3.15
N MET A 122 -4.37 -13.34 2.38
CA MET A 122 -5.51 -14.00 1.75
C MET A 122 -6.49 -14.54 2.79
N ILE A 123 -5.98 -15.18 3.86
CA ILE A 123 -6.78 -15.71 4.97
C ILE A 123 -7.52 -14.58 5.68
N PHE A 124 -6.84 -13.46 5.95
CA PHE A 124 -7.46 -12.28 6.54
C PHE A 124 -8.63 -11.76 5.70
N ILE A 125 -8.44 -11.64 4.37
CA ILE A 125 -9.48 -11.19 3.43
C ILE A 125 -10.67 -12.17 3.41
N PHE A 126 -10.45 -13.48 3.44
CA PHE A 126 -11.52 -14.48 3.47
C PHE A 126 -12.32 -14.42 4.78
N ILE A 127 -11.66 -14.25 5.92
CA ILE A 127 -12.32 -14.08 7.22
C ILE A 127 -13.18 -12.81 7.21
N LEU A 128 -12.64 -11.73 6.67
CA LEU A 128 -13.36 -10.47 6.55
C LEU A 128 -14.61 -10.61 5.67
N GLY A 129 -14.47 -11.19 4.48
CA GLY A 129 -15.60 -11.47 3.59
C GLY A 129 -16.64 -12.35 4.26
N GLY A 130 -16.20 -13.40 4.96
CA GLY A 130 -17.07 -14.26 5.75
C GLY A 130 -17.83 -13.52 6.84
N MET A 131 -17.16 -12.65 7.60
CA MET A 131 -17.80 -11.80 8.61
C MET A 131 -18.90 -10.94 8.00
N ILE A 132 -18.63 -10.29 6.86
CA ILE A 132 -19.57 -9.44 6.15
C ILE A 132 -20.76 -10.26 5.66
N GLY A 133 -20.52 -11.45 5.10
CA GLY A 133 -21.58 -12.35 4.65
C GLY A 133 -22.52 -12.76 5.78
N VAL A 134 -22.03 -13.03 6.98
CA VAL A 134 -22.85 -13.31 8.17
C VAL A 134 -23.67 -12.07 8.55
N ILE A 135 -23.05 -10.89 8.61
CA ILE A 135 -23.71 -9.64 9.01
C ILE A 135 -24.83 -9.28 8.02
N ASN A 136 -24.59 -9.45 6.71
CA ASN A 136 -25.61 -9.23 5.68
C ASN A 136 -26.84 -10.10 5.91
N LYS A 137 -26.67 -11.38 6.25
CA LYS A 137 -27.76 -12.30 6.58
C LYS A 137 -28.62 -11.82 7.76
N THR A 138 -28.02 -11.09 8.71
CA THR A 138 -28.80 -10.53 9.87
C THR A 138 -29.64 -9.31 9.50
N GLY A 139 -29.40 -8.69 8.34
CA GLY A 139 -29.98 -7.41 7.95
C GLY A 139 -29.47 -6.20 8.75
N ALA A 140 -28.39 -6.38 9.53
CA ALA A 140 -27.84 -5.31 10.35
C ALA A 140 -27.27 -4.17 9.50
N PHE A 141 -26.59 -4.47 8.40
CA PHE A 141 -26.10 -3.45 7.46
C PHE A 141 -27.23 -2.60 6.90
N ASN A 142 -28.32 -3.22 6.42
CA ASN A 142 -29.47 -2.50 5.87
C ASN A 142 -30.05 -1.53 6.89
N ALA A 143 -30.25 -1.99 8.14
CA ALA A 143 -30.79 -1.14 9.20
C ALA A 143 -29.84 0.02 9.56
N GLY A 144 -28.55 -0.25 9.64
CA GLY A 144 -27.51 0.76 9.88
C GLY A 144 -27.43 1.80 8.77
N LEU A 145 -27.41 1.34 7.52
CA LEU A 145 -27.33 2.18 6.34
C LEU A 145 -28.53 3.14 6.23
N MET A 146 -29.73 2.64 6.43
CA MET A 146 -30.95 3.48 6.46
C MET A 146 -30.90 4.54 7.56
N SER A 147 -30.41 4.17 8.76
CA SER A 147 -30.26 5.11 9.88
C SER A 147 -29.22 6.21 9.56
N LEU A 148 -28.08 5.84 8.97
CA LEU A 148 -27.03 6.76 8.59
C LEU A 148 -27.50 7.73 7.51
N THR A 149 -28.12 7.23 6.43
CA THR A 149 -28.61 8.04 5.30
C THR A 149 -29.63 9.09 5.77
N LYS A 150 -30.52 8.71 6.70
CA LYS A 150 -31.46 9.68 7.30
C LYS A 150 -30.76 10.78 8.09
N LYS A 151 -29.70 10.45 8.85
CA LYS A 151 -28.97 11.42 9.67
C LYS A 151 -28.07 12.36 8.86
N THR A 152 -27.55 11.91 7.73
CA THR A 152 -26.60 12.67 6.90
C THR A 152 -27.26 13.40 5.73
N LYS A 153 -28.58 13.32 5.62
CA LYS A 153 -29.36 13.97 4.55
C LYS A 153 -29.08 15.48 4.51
N GLY A 154 -28.57 15.95 3.35
CA GLY A 154 -28.20 17.34 3.13
C GLY A 154 -26.73 17.68 3.43
N ASN A 155 -26.00 16.77 4.10
CA ASN A 155 -24.56 16.92 4.39
C ASN A 155 -23.80 15.61 4.15
N GLU A 156 -24.06 14.97 3.02
CA GLU A 156 -23.55 13.63 2.68
C GLU A 156 -22.03 13.62 2.54
N PHE A 157 -21.41 14.74 2.10
CA PHE A 157 -19.96 14.85 2.00
C PHE A 157 -19.26 14.72 3.36
N SER A 158 -19.92 15.00 4.48
CA SER A 158 -19.32 14.85 5.81
C SER A 158 -18.83 13.42 6.08
N VAL A 159 -19.51 12.41 5.53
CA VAL A 159 -19.09 11.01 5.66
C VAL A 159 -17.82 10.76 4.83
N VAL A 160 -17.78 11.23 3.58
CA VAL A 160 -16.57 11.14 2.72
C VAL A 160 -15.39 11.84 3.38
N PHE A 161 -15.61 13.05 3.90
CA PHE A 161 -14.60 13.83 4.62
C PHE A 161 -14.05 13.09 5.84
N ALA A 162 -14.94 12.54 6.67
CA ALA A 162 -14.53 11.78 7.87
C ALA A 162 -13.70 10.56 7.49
N VAL A 163 -14.09 9.81 6.45
CA VAL A 163 -13.33 8.66 5.97
C VAL A 163 -11.97 9.10 5.43
N CYS A 164 -11.89 10.16 4.63
CA CYS A 164 -10.61 10.68 4.13
C CYS A 164 -9.66 11.04 5.29
N VAL A 165 -10.17 11.75 6.32
CA VAL A 165 -9.34 12.13 7.48
C VAL A 165 -8.87 10.90 8.26
N LEU A 166 -9.75 9.94 8.51
CA LEU A 166 -9.39 8.69 9.22
C LEU A 166 -8.33 7.90 8.44
N MET A 167 -8.47 7.79 7.11
CA MET A 167 -7.53 7.08 6.25
C MET A 167 -6.19 7.82 6.16
N LEU A 168 -6.18 9.15 6.05
CA LEU A 168 -4.96 9.96 6.11
C LEU A 168 -4.20 9.74 7.42
N LEU A 169 -4.90 9.76 8.56
CA LEU A 169 -4.32 9.53 9.87
C LEU A 169 -3.83 8.08 10.03
N GLY A 170 -4.58 7.10 9.54
CA GLY A 170 -4.17 5.70 9.53
C GLY A 170 -2.92 5.47 8.67
N GLY A 171 -2.86 6.08 7.49
CA GLY A 171 -1.70 6.01 6.60
C GLY A 171 -0.44 6.57 7.25
N THR A 172 -0.51 7.78 7.83
CA THR A 172 0.65 8.42 8.45
C THR A 172 1.10 7.74 9.76
N ALA A 173 0.19 7.09 10.49
CA ALA A 173 0.48 6.46 11.78
C ALA A 173 0.99 5.03 11.66
N CYS A 174 0.32 4.20 10.87
CA CYS A 174 0.59 2.77 10.76
C CYS A 174 0.64 2.22 9.34
N GLY A 175 0.51 3.07 8.30
CA GLY A 175 0.58 2.62 6.92
C GLY A 175 -0.57 1.72 6.51
N ILE A 176 -1.79 2.03 6.94
CA ILE A 176 -3.00 1.26 6.58
C ILE A 176 -3.23 1.37 5.08
N GLU A 177 -2.78 0.38 4.34
CA GLU A 177 -2.92 0.30 2.89
C GLU A 177 -3.51 -1.03 2.46
N GLU A 178 -2.84 -2.13 2.79
CA GLU A 178 -3.34 -3.48 2.52
C GLU A 178 -4.57 -3.77 3.39
N GLU A 179 -4.55 -3.34 4.64
CA GLU A 179 -5.67 -3.44 5.58
C GLU A 179 -6.86 -2.56 5.15
N ALA A 180 -6.62 -1.49 4.38
CA ALA A 180 -7.68 -0.64 3.84
C ALA A 180 -8.67 -1.41 2.95
N VAL A 181 -8.23 -2.52 2.36
CA VAL A 181 -9.08 -3.44 1.61
C VAL A 181 -10.28 -3.91 2.44
N ALA A 182 -10.10 -4.06 3.75
CA ALA A 182 -11.14 -4.44 4.70
C ALA A 182 -12.30 -3.43 4.80
N PHE A 183 -12.08 -2.17 4.46
CA PHE A 183 -13.10 -1.13 4.59
C PHE A 183 -14.04 -1.05 3.39
N TYR A 184 -13.67 -1.57 2.21
CA TYR A 184 -14.51 -1.47 1.01
C TYR A 184 -15.88 -2.10 1.16
N PRO A 185 -16.01 -3.35 1.61
CA PRO A 185 -17.32 -3.97 1.72
C PRO A 185 -18.27 -3.26 2.68
N ILE A 186 -17.73 -2.42 3.58
CA ILE A 186 -18.48 -1.63 4.54
C ILE A 186 -18.88 -0.28 3.98
N LEU A 187 -17.90 0.44 3.44
CA LEU A 187 -18.06 1.85 3.08
C LEU A 187 -18.69 2.00 1.69
N VAL A 188 -18.53 1.00 0.79
CA VAL A 188 -19.12 1.05 -0.54
C VAL A 188 -20.63 1.16 -0.51
N PRO A 189 -21.37 0.30 0.21
CA PRO A 189 -22.81 0.45 0.33
C PRO A 189 -23.25 1.80 0.92
N VAL A 190 -22.45 2.32 1.88
CA VAL A 190 -22.68 3.64 2.48
C VAL A 190 -22.57 4.74 1.43
N PHE A 191 -21.48 4.77 0.67
CA PHE A 191 -21.25 5.79 -0.35
C PHE A 191 -22.27 5.71 -1.49
N LEU A 192 -22.64 4.51 -1.92
CA LEU A 192 -23.70 4.32 -2.92
C LEU A 192 -25.06 4.85 -2.43
N ALA A 193 -25.44 4.57 -1.19
CA ALA A 193 -26.69 5.06 -0.61
C ALA A 193 -26.68 6.59 -0.42
N LEU A 194 -25.52 7.22 -0.31
CA LEU A 194 -25.35 8.66 -0.28
C LEU A 194 -25.32 9.29 -1.69
N GLY A 195 -25.46 8.48 -2.76
CA GLY A 195 -25.49 8.92 -4.15
C GLY A 195 -24.12 9.14 -4.77
N TYR A 196 -23.06 8.54 -4.23
CA TYR A 196 -21.71 8.58 -4.78
C TYR A 196 -21.41 7.33 -5.62
N ASP A 197 -20.29 7.37 -6.37
CA ASP A 197 -19.83 6.30 -7.25
C ASP A 197 -18.64 5.51 -6.69
N SER A 198 -18.17 4.53 -7.45
CA SER A 198 -17.01 3.71 -7.09
C SER A 198 -15.72 4.51 -6.99
N ILE A 199 -15.57 5.59 -7.77
CA ILE A 199 -14.40 6.48 -7.72
C ILE A 199 -14.30 7.20 -6.38
N VAL A 200 -15.44 7.64 -5.81
CA VAL A 200 -15.45 8.25 -4.47
C VAL A 200 -14.99 7.24 -3.42
N CYS A 201 -15.35 5.96 -3.57
CA CYS A 201 -14.89 4.92 -2.64
C CYS A 201 -13.36 4.75 -2.66
N VAL A 202 -12.75 4.60 -3.85
CA VAL A 202 -11.30 4.46 -3.96
C VAL A 202 -10.56 5.74 -3.54
N GLY A 203 -11.12 6.90 -3.85
CA GLY A 203 -10.55 8.18 -3.45
C GLY A 203 -10.57 8.41 -1.94
N ALA A 204 -11.67 8.10 -1.28
CA ALA A 204 -11.79 8.28 0.17
C ALA A 204 -10.98 7.28 0.99
N ILE A 205 -10.81 6.05 0.49
CA ILE A 205 -10.14 4.97 1.23
C ILE A 205 -8.67 4.87 0.79
N PHE A 206 -8.41 4.43 -0.43
CA PHE A 206 -7.05 4.15 -0.91
C PHE A 206 -6.22 5.43 -1.12
N LEU A 207 -6.73 6.37 -1.92
CA LEU A 207 -5.99 7.60 -2.22
C LEU A 207 -5.67 8.39 -0.94
N ALA A 208 -6.62 8.49 0.01
CA ALA A 208 -6.39 9.19 1.27
C ALA A 208 -5.39 8.44 2.17
N ALA A 209 -5.51 7.11 2.33
CA ALA A 209 -4.56 6.31 3.10
C ALA A 209 -3.14 6.41 2.55
N SER A 210 -2.97 6.20 1.24
CA SER A 210 -1.66 6.25 0.60
C SER A 210 -1.06 7.66 0.57
N MET A 211 -1.88 8.73 0.51
CA MET A 211 -1.39 10.10 0.70
C MET A 211 -0.89 10.32 2.14
N GLY A 212 -1.57 9.75 3.13
CA GLY A 212 -1.13 9.76 4.53
C GLY A 212 0.20 9.05 4.72
N THR A 213 0.40 7.90 4.05
CA THR A 213 1.65 7.14 4.10
C THR A 213 2.76 7.84 3.31
N ALA A 214 2.45 8.45 2.17
CA ALA A 214 3.41 9.22 1.38
C ALA A 214 4.08 10.30 2.21
N PHE A 215 3.31 11.07 2.95
CA PHE A 215 3.82 12.13 3.84
C PHE A 215 3.86 11.67 5.30
N SER A 216 4.20 10.39 5.53
CA SER A 216 4.16 9.81 6.87
C SER A 216 5.16 10.48 7.82
N THR A 217 4.75 10.61 9.07
CA THR A 217 5.55 11.20 10.14
C THR A 217 6.13 10.16 11.09
N ILE A 218 5.37 9.08 11.36
CA ILE A 218 5.70 8.06 12.36
C ILE A 218 5.47 6.62 11.86
N ASN A 219 5.15 6.43 10.57
CA ASN A 219 4.86 5.11 10.03
C ASN A 219 6.06 4.16 10.17
N PRO A 220 5.89 3.03 10.89
CA PRO A 220 6.98 2.08 11.15
C PRO A 220 7.49 1.38 9.88
N PHE A 221 6.64 1.20 8.86
CA PHE A 221 6.95 0.42 7.65
C PHE A 221 7.59 1.25 6.52
N SER A 222 7.54 2.58 6.64
CA SER A 222 8.13 3.47 5.63
C SER A 222 9.18 4.38 6.28
N VAL A 223 8.77 5.51 6.86
CA VAL A 223 9.69 6.55 7.33
C VAL A 223 10.60 6.08 8.46
N VAL A 224 10.11 5.26 9.40
CA VAL A 224 10.95 4.79 10.53
C VAL A 224 12.04 3.85 10.03
N ILE A 225 11.69 2.85 9.21
CA ILE A 225 12.68 1.93 8.62
C ILE A 225 13.66 2.71 7.74
N ALA A 226 13.20 3.63 6.89
CA ALA A 226 14.05 4.40 6.01
C ALA A 226 15.03 5.31 6.80
N SER A 227 14.55 6.00 7.83
CA SER A 227 15.40 6.82 8.68
C SER A 227 16.47 5.99 9.40
N ASN A 228 16.09 4.84 9.96
CA ASN A 228 17.03 3.94 10.60
C ASN A 228 18.06 3.36 9.62
N ALA A 229 17.63 3.00 8.40
CA ALA A 229 18.53 2.55 7.34
C ALA A 229 19.44 3.68 6.80
N ALA A 230 19.00 4.93 6.91
CA ALA A 230 19.83 6.12 6.64
C ALA A 230 20.77 6.48 7.80
N GLY A 231 20.63 5.84 8.97
CA GLY A 231 21.43 6.11 10.16
C GLY A 231 21.04 7.39 10.92
N ILE A 232 19.78 7.81 10.83
CA ILE A 232 19.25 9.00 11.51
C ILE A 232 17.99 8.69 12.32
N PRO A 233 17.67 9.47 13.36
CA PRO A 233 16.39 9.41 14.05
C PRO A 233 15.24 9.74 13.10
N PHE A 234 14.13 9.02 13.18
CA PHE A 234 12.95 9.29 12.35
C PHE A 234 12.28 10.64 12.63
N THR A 235 12.61 11.26 13.76
CA THR A 235 12.15 12.61 14.12
C THR A 235 12.81 13.73 13.32
N GLU A 236 13.99 13.49 12.75
CA GLU A 236 14.63 14.43 11.83
C GLU A 236 13.76 14.57 10.57
N GLY A 237 13.57 15.80 10.09
CA GLY A 237 12.69 16.12 8.96
C GLY A 237 11.18 15.97 9.22
N MET A 238 10.75 15.58 10.44
CA MET A 238 9.33 15.38 10.77
C MET A 238 8.48 16.63 10.51
N GLY A 239 9.01 17.83 10.76
CA GLY A 239 8.30 19.09 10.54
C GLY A 239 7.86 19.26 9.07
N PHE A 240 8.76 19.02 8.13
CA PHE A 240 8.45 19.10 6.69
C PHE A 240 7.53 17.96 6.24
N ARG A 241 7.69 16.76 6.79
CA ARG A 241 6.76 15.65 6.52
C ARG A 241 5.36 15.94 7.05
N THR A 242 5.24 16.55 8.24
CA THR A 242 3.95 17.02 8.78
C THR A 242 3.32 18.10 7.91
N LEU A 243 4.11 19.07 7.42
CA LEU A 243 3.63 20.07 6.49
C LEU A 243 3.15 19.44 5.17
N GLY A 244 3.92 18.47 4.65
CA GLY A 244 3.54 17.68 3.49
C GLY A 244 2.22 16.92 3.70
N LEU A 245 2.04 16.30 4.87
CA LEU A 245 0.79 15.61 5.24
C LEU A 245 -0.41 16.57 5.25
N ILE A 246 -0.25 17.76 5.80
CA ILE A 246 -1.32 18.77 5.82
C ILE A 246 -1.65 19.23 4.40
N LEU A 247 -0.64 19.55 3.58
CA LEU A 247 -0.83 20.03 2.20
C LEU A 247 -1.38 18.93 1.30
N GLY A 248 -0.81 17.73 1.36
CA GLY A 248 -1.27 16.57 0.59
C GLY A 248 -2.68 16.13 0.99
N GLY A 249 -2.95 16.07 2.30
CA GLY A 249 -4.28 15.78 2.83
C GLY A 249 -5.33 16.82 2.41
N ALA A 250 -4.99 18.11 2.51
CA ALA A 250 -5.86 19.18 2.05
C ALA A 250 -6.14 19.09 0.53
N CYS A 251 -5.11 18.75 -0.27
CA CYS A 251 -5.25 18.53 -1.71
C CYS A 251 -6.22 17.38 -2.02
N VAL A 252 -6.08 16.23 -1.35
CA VAL A 252 -7.01 15.09 -1.52
C VAL A 252 -8.42 15.47 -1.12
N ILE A 253 -8.62 16.07 0.06
CA ILE A 253 -9.95 16.44 0.54
C ILE A 253 -10.62 17.47 -0.37
N ALA A 254 -9.87 18.48 -0.83
CA ALA A 254 -10.39 19.51 -1.75
C ALA A 254 -10.78 18.89 -3.11
N TYR A 255 -9.95 17.97 -3.62
CA TYR A 255 -10.23 17.26 -4.87
C TYR A 255 -11.46 16.34 -4.73
N MET A 256 -11.57 15.61 -3.63
CA MET A 256 -12.74 14.78 -3.34
C MET A 256 -14.01 15.61 -3.20
N TYR A 257 -13.93 16.78 -2.53
CA TYR A 257 -15.07 17.70 -2.43
C TYR A 257 -15.52 18.20 -3.81
N TRP A 258 -14.54 18.62 -4.64
CA TRP A 258 -14.82 19.07 -6.01
C TRP A 258 -15.46 17.96 -6.84
N TYR A 259 -14.92 16.74 -6.78
CA TYR A 259 -15.44 15.60 -7.53
C TYR A 259 -16.86 15.23 -7.07
N CYS A 260 -17.08 15.08 -5.78
CA CYS A 260 -18.40 14.79 -5.19
C CYS A 260 -19.44 15.86 -5.55
N LYS A 261 -19.05 17.15 -5.53
CA LYS A 261 -19.94 18.26 -5.91
C LYS A 261 -20.34 18.18 -7.39
N LYS A 262 -19.40 17.88 -8.28
CA LYS A 262 -19.64 17.72 -9.73
C LYS A 262 -20.53 16.49 -9.99
N LEU A 263 -20.24 15.38 -9.35
CA LEU A 263 -20.99 14.14 -9.47
C LEU A 263 -22.47 14.32 -9.05
N ARG A 264 -22.72 15.04 -7.97
CA ARG A 264 -24.09 15.33 -7.50
C ARG A 264 -24.84 16.28 -8.43
N ALA A 265 -24.16 17.24 -9.05
CA ALA A 265 -24.78 18.13 -10.02
C ALA A 265 -25.10 17.43 -11.35
N ASN A 266 -24.26 16.52 -11.78
CA ASN A 266 -24.44 15.71 -12.99
C ASN A 266 -23.84 14.31 -12.79
N PRO A 267 -24.67 13.28 -12.60
CA PRO A 267 -24.20 11.89 -12.45
C PRO A 267 -23.38 11.36 -13.63
N GLU A 268 -23.60 11.87 -14.85
CA GLU A 268 -22.85 11.48 -16.05
C GLU A 268 -21.39 11.96 -16.01
N PHE A 269 -21.06 12.86 -15.09
CA PHE A 269 -19.68 13.30 -14.82
C PHE A 269 -18.81 12.18 -14.28
N SER A 270 -19.39 11.14 -13.69
CA SER A 270 -18.67 10.00 -13.14
C SER A 270 -17.77 9.34 -14.17
N TYR A 271 -16.50 9.12 -13.83
CA TYR A 271 -15.58 8.33 -14.65
C TYR A 271 -16.05 6.89 -14.82
N THR A 272 -16.88 6.38 -13.91
CA THR A 272 -17.42 5.01 -13.92
C THR A 272 -18.90 4.94 -14.25
N TYR A 273 -19.46 5.99 -14.85
CA TYR A 273 -20.89 6.07 -15.18
C TYR A 273 -21.39 4.86 -15.98
N ASP A 274 -20.61 4.42 -16.96
CA ASP A 274 -20.98 3.26 -17.81
C ASP A 274 -21.04 1.94 -17.03
N ASP A 275 -20.26 1.83 -15.93
CA ASP A 275 -20.13 0.62 -15.13
C ASP A 275 -21.01 0.66 -13.86
N ARG A 276 -21.75 1.75 -13.63
CA ARG A 276 -22.52 1.98 -12.38
C ARG A 276 -23.49 0.86 -12.04
N GLN A 277 -24.14 0.26 -13.04
CA GLN A 277 -25.13 -0.81 -12.80
C GLN A 277 -24.43 -2.07 -12.28
N ALA A 278 -23.33 -2.47 -12.92
CA ALA A 278 -22.53 -3.63 -12.49
C ALA A 278 -21.98 -3.44 -11.06
N PHE A 279 -21.57 -2.23 -10.74
CA PHE A 279 -21.08 -1.88 -9.40
C PHE A 279 -22.22 -1.89 -8.36
N TYR A 280 -23.39 -1.40 -8.74
CA TYR A 280 -24.59 -1.42 -7.89
C TYR A 280 -25.03 -2.86 -7.63
N ASP A 281 -25.08 -3.70 -8.66
CA ASP A 281 -25.44 -5.11 -8.56
C ASP A 281 -24.45 -5.90 -7.69
N LEU A 282 -23.17 -5.52 -7.69
CA LEU A 282 -22.14 -6.16 -6.89
C LEU A 282 -22.30 -5.89 -5.38
N TYR A 283 -22.65 -4.67 -4.98
CA TYR A 283 -22.63 -4.26 -3.58
C TYR A 283 -24.01 -4.01 -2.96
N MET A 284 -25.05 -3.80 -3.78
CA MET A 284 -26.38 -3.45 -3.31
C MET A 284 -27.42 -4.53 -3.61
N LYS A 285 -27.04 -5.64 -4.27
CA LYS A 285 -27.97 -6.71 -4.67
C LYS A 285 -28.77 -7.28 -3.49
N ASP A 286 -28.14 -7.43 -2.34
CA ASP A 286 -28.76 -7.96 -1.12
C ASP A 286 -29.31 -6.84 -0.20
N ILE A 287 -29.23 -5.59 -0.63
CA ILE A 287 -29.68 -4.42 0.12
C ILE A 287 -30.95 -3.88 -0.55
N ASP A 288 -32.11 -4.10 0.05
CA ASP A 288 -33.35 -3.46 -0.39
C ASP A 288 -33.47 -2.06 0.24
N PRO A 289 -33.34 -0.97 -0.56
CA PRO A 289 -33.45 0.40 -0.05
C PRO A 289 -34.82 0.74 0.52
N ASN A 290 -35.84 -0.03 0.16
CA ASN A 290 -37.26 0.17 0.57
C ASN A 290 -37.67 -0.78 1.70
N ALA A 291 -36.83 -1.75 2.08
CA ALA A 291 -37.15 -2.65 3.18
C ALA A 291 -37.22 -1.88 4.49
N THR A 292 -38.37 -1.88 5.15
CA THR A 292 -38.53 -1.34 6.49
C THR A 292 -37.89 -2.29 7.50
N VAL A 293 -36.56 -2.24 7.62
CA VAL A 293 -35.80 -3.09 8.54
C VAL A 293 -35.71 -2.40 9.89
N GLU A 294 -36.37 -2.94 10.92
CA GLU A 294 -36.25 -2.41 12.26
C GLU A 294 -34.81 -2.46 12.77
N PHE A 295 -34.33 -1.33 13.30
CA PHE A 295 -32.98 -1.23 13.90
C PHE A 295 -33.00 -1.72 15.34
N THR A 296 -33.18 -3.04 15.50
CA THR A 296 -33.27 -3.72 16.81
C THR A 296 -31.97 -3.61 17.61
N PHE A 297 -32.03 -3.82 18.94
CA PHE A 297 -30.85 -3.81 19.81
C PHE A 297 -29.80 -4.84 19.34
N ARG A 298 -30.23 -6.03 18.94
CA ARG A 298 -29.35 -7.09 18.40
C ARG A 298 -28.55 -6.61 17.18
N ARG A 299 -29.20 -5.98 16.19
CA ARG A 299 -28.56 -5.42 15.01
C ARG A 299 -27.59 -4.29 15.33
N LYS A 300 -27.94 -3.43 16.28
CA LYS A 300 -27.03 -2.39 16.79
C LYS A 300 -25.78 -3.01 17.41
N LEU A 301 -25.93 -4.04 18.25
CA LEU A 301 -24.82 -4.72 18.89
C LEU A 301 -23.91 -5.39 17.85
N ILE A 302 -24.46 -6.05 16.84
CA ILE A 302 -23.70 -6.64 15.72
C ILE A 302 -22.86 -5.56 15.01
N LEU A 303 -23.45 -4.41 14.67
CA LEU A 303 -22.71 -3.31 14.03
C LEU A 303 -21.69 -2.66 14.95
N ILE A 304 -21.93 -2.58 16.25
CA ILE A 304 -20.94 -2.09 17.23
C ILE A 304 -19.75 -3.04 17.30
N LEU A 305 -19.97 -4.35 17.39
CA LEU A 305 -18.89 -5.35 17.40
C LEU A 305 -18.09 -5.31 16.10
N PHE A 306 -18.79 -5.26 14.97
CA PHE A 306 -18.18 -5.15 13.66
C PHE A 306 -17.34 -3.87 13.52
N SER A 307 -17.93 -2.71 13.83
CA SER A 307 -17.21 -1.43 13.76
C SER A 307 -16.06 -1.37 14.79
N GLY A 308 -16.19 -2.03 15.93
CA GLY A 308 -15.16 -2.12 16.95
C GLY A 308 -13.97 -2.98 16.58
N ALA A 309 -14.12 -3.91 15.62
CA ALA A 309 -13.01 -4.72 15.09
C ALA A 309 -11.90 -3.85 14.48
N PHE A 310 -12.26 -2.75 13.83
CA PHE A 310 -11.29 -1.88 13.15
C PHE A 310 -10.44 -1.03 14.10
N PRO A 311 -10.99 -0.32 15.10
CA PRO A 311 -10.17 0.32 16.12
C PRO A 311 -9.28 -0.67 16.88
N LEU A 312 -9.80 -1.90 17.15
CA LEU A 312 -9.01 -2.97 17.75
C LEU A 312 -7.83 -3.37 16.86
N MET A 313 -8.05 -3.53 15.56
CA MET A 313 -7.01 -3.80 14.57
C MET A 313 -5.95 -2.70 14.57
N VAL A 314 -6.35 -1.44 14.45
CA VAL A 314 -5.43 -0.29 14.47
C VAL A 314 -4.62 -0.25 15.76
N TRP A 315 -5.25 -0.46 16.91
CA TRP A 315 -4.56 -0.55 18.20
C TRP A 315 -3.56 -1.71 18.22
N GLY A 316 -3.95 -2.88 17.72
CA GLY A 316 -3.09 -4.07 17.66
C GLY A 316 -1.85 -3.84 16.78
N VAL A 317 -2.02 -3.20 15.62
CA VAL A 317 -0.90 -2.86 14.72
C VAL A 317 0.03 -1.82 15.36
N MET A 318 -0.52 -0.75 15.93
CA MET A 318 0.28 0.35 16.50
C MET A 318 1.02 -0.02 17.79
N PHE A 319 0.38 -0.77 18.69
CA PHE A 319 0.89 -1.01 20.02
C PHE A 319 1.18 -2.49 20.32
N GLY A 320 0.53 -3.41 19.62
CA GLY A 320 0.65 -4.84 19.83
C GLY A 320 1.60 -5.55 18.86
N GLY A 321 2.16 -4.85 17.88
CA GLY A 321 3.00 -5.44 16.85
C GLY A 321 2.25 -6.49 16.02
N TRP A 322 0.93 -6.33 15.86
CA TRP A 322 0.10 -7.25 15.09
C TRP A 322 0.45 -7.22 13.61
N TRP A 323 0.38 -8.39 13.00
CA TRP A 323 0.44 -8.62 11.58
C TRP A 323 -0.82 -9.35 11.11
N PHE A 324 -0.92 -9.74 9.85
CA PHE A 324 -2.13 -10.36 9.29
C PHE A 324 -2.65 -11.57 10.09
N PRO A 325 -1.82 -12.50 10.61
CA PRO A 325 -2.33 -13.61 11.42
C PRO A 325 -3.08 -13.18 12.69
N GLN A 326 -2.56 -12.17 13.41
CA GLN A 326 -3.21 -11.65 14.62
C GLN A 326 -4.48 -10.87 14.28
N MET A 327 -4.45 -10.07 13.20
CA MET A 327 -5.63 -9.38 12.68
C MET A 327 -6.72 -10.38 12.27
N ALA A 328 -6.36 -11.40 11.49
CA ALA A 328 -7.26 -12.48 11.09
C ALA A 328 -7.91 -13.19 12.30
N THR A 329 -7.09 -13.50 13.33
CA THR A 329 -7.56 -14.12 14.56
C THR A 329 -8.58 -13.23 15.29
N SER A 330 -8.32 -11.93 15.41
CA SER A 330 -9.22 -10.98 16.08
C SER A 330 -10.55 -10.83 15.34
N PHE A 331 -10.50 -10.72 14.02
CA PHE A 331 -11.71 -10.65 13.20
C PHE A 331 -12.52 -11.95 13.23
N LEU A 332 -11.84 -13.11 13.20
CA LEU A 332 -12.52 -14.40 13.32
C LEU A 332 -13.18 -14.57 14.70
N ALA A 333 -12.52 -14.18 15.78
CA ALA A 333 -13.08 -14.20 17.13
C ALA A 333 -14.35 -13.34 17.21
N ILE A 334 -14.31 -12.11 16.70
CA ILE A 334 -15.46 -11.21 16.66
C ILE A 334 -16.57 -11.81 15.77
N THR A 335 -16.20 -12.42 14.63
CA THR A 335 -17.16 -13.10 13.75
C THR A 335 -17.90 -14.21 14.47
N ILE A 336 -17.19 -15.04 15.22
CA ILE A 336 -17.79 -16.13 16.03
C ILE A 336 -18.76 -15.55 17.05
N ILE A 337 -18.40 -14.48 17.75
CA ILE A 337 -19.30 -13.77 18.68
C ILE A 337 -20.56 -13.28 17.96
N ILE A 338 -20.40 -12.66 16.78
CA ILE A 338 -21.52 -12.20 15.95
C ILE A 338 -22.40 -13.36 15.53
N MET A 339 -21.83 -14.51 15.14
CA MET A 339 -22.57 -15.71 14.78
C MET A 339 -23.52 -16.15 15.92
N PHE A 340 -23.01 -16.21 17.16
CA PHE A 340 -23.83 -16.55 18.33
C PHE A 340 -24.94 -15.50 18.63
N ILE A 341 -24.62 -14.22 18.48
CA ILE A 341 -25.56 -13.12 18.75
C ILE A 341 -26.62 -13.01 17.62
N SER A 342 -26.28 -13.43 16.39
CA SER A 342 -27.11 -13.26 15.20
C SER A 342 -28.52 -13.84 15.36
N GLY A 343 -28.65 -14.96 16.10
CA GLY A 343 -29.89 -15.72 16.24
C GLY A 343 -30.32 -16.42 14.95
N LEU A 344 -29.40 -16.55 13.98
CA LEU A 344 -29.62 -17.30 12.74
C LEU A 344 -29.40 -18.80 12.95
N PRO A 345 -30.04 -19.68 12.18
CA PRO A 345 -29.72 -21.09 12.15
C PRO A 345 -28.27 -21.33 11.71
N GLU A 346 -27.63 -22.36 12.23
CA GLU A 346 -26.22 -22.73 11.90
C GLU A 346 -25.98 -22.77 10.39
N LYS A 347 -26.88 -23.39 9.64
CA LYS A 347 -26.79 -23.49 8.18
C LYS A 347 -26.71 -22.12 7.50
N ASP A 348 -27.49 -21.14 7.95
CA ASP A 348 -27.51 -19.79 7.37
C ASP A 348 -26.25 -19.01 7.74
N VAL A 349 -25.73 -19.21 8.95
CA VAL A 349 -24.46 -18.62 9.42
C VAL A 349 -23.30 -19.15 8.60
N VAL A 350 -23.18 -20.49 8.46
CA VAL A 350 -22.09 -21.12 7.68
C VAL A 350 -22.20 -20.73 6.20
N ASN A 351 -23.38 -20.78 5.61
CA ASN A 351 -23.59 -20.35 4.23
C ASN A 351 -23.29 -18.85 4.03
N GLY A 352 -23.65 -18.00 4.98
CA GLY A 352 -23.32 -16.58 4.95
C GLY A 352 -21.82 -16.34 4.95
N PHE A 353 -21.10 -17.04 5.85
CA PHE A 353 -19.66 -16.95 5.96
C PHE A 353 -18.96 -17.44 4.68
N THR A 354 -19.28 -18.64 4.21
CA THR A 354 -18.63 -19.23 3.03
C THR A 354 -18.92 -18.45 1.75
N HIS A 355 -20.14 -17.95 1.60
CA HIS A 355 -20.49 -17.08 0.45
C HIS A 355 -19.71 -15.78 0.48
N GLY A 356 -19.71 -15.05 1.62
CA GLY A 356 -18.97 -13.80 1.72
C GLY A 356 -17.45 -13.97 1.51
N ALA A 357 -16.85 -15.06 2.03
CA ALA A 357 -15.46 -15.39 1.76
C ALA A 357 -15.21 -15.66 0.26
N SER A 358 -16.11 -16.38 -0.41
CA SER A 358 -15.97 -16.72 -1.83
C SER A 358 -16.02 -15.50 -2.77
N GLU A 359 -16.74 -14.46 -2.40
CA GLU A 359 -16.78 -13.21 -3.17
C GLU A 359 -15.44 -12.50 -3.26
N LEU A 360 -14.53 -12.74 -2.30
CA LEU A 360 -13.20 -12.11 -2.25
C LEU A 360 -12.07 -12.99 -2.80
N VAL A 361 -12.36 -14.18 -3.34
CA VAL A 361 -11.34 -15.08 -3.91
C VAL A 361 -10.57 -14.41 -5.05
N GLY A 362 -11.27 -13.71 -5.96
CA GLY A 362 -10.63 -12.99 -7.07
C GLY A 362 -9.64 -11.93 -6.59
N VAL A 363 -9.97 -11.22 -5.53
CA VAL A 363 -9.12 -10.20 -4.90
C VAL A 363 -7.86 -10.86 -4.31
N ALA A 364 -8.04 -11.93 -3.54
CA ALA A 364 -6.95 -12.67 -2.92
C ALA A 364 -5.93 -13.21 -3.94
N LEU A 365 -6.42 -13.78 -5.05
CA LEU A 365 -5.56 -14.29 -6.13
C LEU A 365 -4.75 -13.19 -6.82
N ILE A 366 -5.28 -11.97 -6.95
CA ILE A 366 -4.55 -10.82 -7.53
C ILE A 366 -3.36 -10.44 -6.65
N ILE A 367 -3.49 -10.52 -5.33
CA ILE A 367 -2.38 -10.24 -4.40
C ILE A 367 -1.24 -11.24 -4.62
N GLY A 368 -1.56 -12.53 -4.74
CA GLY A 368 -0.57 -13.58 -5.05
C GLY A 368 0.16 -13.36 -6.38
N LEU A 369 -0.60 -13.01 -7.44
CA LEU A 369 -0.02 -12.70 -8.75
C LEU A 369 0.87 -11.45 -8.71
N ALA A 370 0.49 -10.44 -7.95
CA ALA A 370 1.29 -9.23 -7.80
C ALA A 370 2.61 -9.54 -7.07
N ARG A 371 2.61 -10.41 -6.06
CA ARG A 371 3.83 -10.88 -5.40
C ARG A 371 4.75 -11.65 -6.34
N ALA A 372 4.19 -12.43 -7.27
CA ALA A 372 4.96 -13.16 -8.28
C ALA A 372 5.86 -12.25 -9.13
N VAL A 373 5.40 -11.03 -9.46
CA VAL A 373 6.24 -10.04 -10.19
C VAL A 373 7.51 -9.73 -9.40
N ASN A 374 7.36 -9.48 -8.10
CA ASN A 374 8.51 -9.19 -7.23
C ASN A 374 9.46 -10.38 -7.14
N ILE A 375 8.94 -11.60 -7.02
CA ILE A 375 9.75 -12.82 -6.99
C ILE A 375 10.59 -12.95 -8.25
N ILE A 376 10.04 -12.71 -9.44
CA ILE A 376 10.79 -12.75 -10.70
C ILE A 376 11.93 -11.71 -10.72
N LEU A 377 11.68 -10.48 -10.28
CA LEU A 377 12.70 -9.43 -10.24
C LEU A 377 13.80 -9.73 -9.20
N GLU A 378 13.42 -10.24 -8.03
CA GLU A 378 14.34 -10.66 -6.97
C GLU A 378 15.21 -11.84 -7.42
N GLN A 379 14.61 -12.89 -7.98
CA GLN A 379 15.33 -14.07 -8.47
C GLN A 379 16.18 -13.79 -9.72
N GLY A 380 15.79 -12.81 -10.54
CA GLY A 380 16.58 -12.33 -11.67
C GLY A 380 17.80 -11.51 -11.24
N MET A 381 17.90 -11.16 -9.94
CA MET A 381 19.01 -10.38 -9.38
C MET A 381 19.25 -9.05 -10.12
N ILE A 382 18.16 -8.41 -10.59
CA ILE A 382 18.28 -7.17 -11.38
C ILE A 382 18.00 -5.90 -10.57
N SER A 383 17.36 -6.03 -9.41
CA SER A 383 16.98 -4.87 -8.57
C SER A 383 18.20 -4.09 -8.06
N ASP A 384 19.25 -4.79 -7.62
CA ASP A 384 20.49 -4.19 -7.14
C ASP A 384 21.23 -3.48 -8.29
N THR A 385 21.21 -4.05 -9.50
CA THR A 385 21.78 -3.43 -10.72
C THR A 385 21.05 -2.13 -11.08
N ILE A 386 19.72 -2.15 -11.04
CA ILE A 386 18.92 -0.94 -11.31
C ILE A 386 19.24 0.15 -10.28
N LEU A 387 19.34 -0.23 -9.01
CA LEU A 387 19.73 0.71 -7.96
C LEU A 387 21.10 1.32 -8.23
N ASP A 388 22.09 0.49 -8.57
CA ASP A 388 23.45 0.93 -8.87
C ASP A 388 23.49 1.94 -10.03
N TYR A 389 22.84 1.63 -11.15
CA TYR A 389 22.72 2.57 -12.27
C TYR A 389 21.99 3.87 -11.89
N MET A 390 20.92 3.78 -11.08
CA MET A 390 20.17 4.97 -10.64
C MET A 390 20.99 5.82 -9.69
N THR A 391 21.85 5.22 -8.85
CA THR A 391 22.77 5.93 -7.96
C THR A 391 23.77 6.73 -8.78
N HIS A 392 24.37 6.14 -9.81
CA HIS A 392 25.32 6.81 -10.69
C HIS A 392 24.69 7.98 -11.50
N LEU A 393 23.38 7.94 -11.78
CA LEU A 393 22.70 9.03 -12.47
C LEU A 393 22.63 10.34 -11.66
N VAL A 394 22.63 10.24 -10.34
CA VAL A 394 22.52 11.42 -9.45
C VAL A 394 23.85 11.80 -8.82
N ASP A 395 24.87 10.96 -8.99
CA ASP A 395 26.22 11.23 -8.49
C ASP A 395 26.82 12.50 -9.15
N GLY A 396 27.51 13.32 -8.37
CA GLY A 396 28.13 14.57 -8.84
C GLY A 396 27.16 15.72 -9.15
N MET A 397 25.83 15.55 -8.95
CA MET A 397 24.87 16.65 -9.08
C MET A 397 24.96 17.60 -7.87
N ASN A 398 24.64 18.89 -8.07
CA ASN A 398 24.58 19.83 -6.95
C ASN A 398 23.22 19.83 -6.24
N GLY A 399 23.21 20.29 -5.00
CA GLY A 399 22.14 20.27 -4.00
C GLY A 399 20.70 20.17 -4.48
N GLY A 400 20.17 21.21 -5.10
CA GLY A 400 18.76 21.21 -5.53
C GLY A 400 18.46 20.24 -6.68
N VAL A 401 19.41 20.09 -7.63
CA VAL A 401 19.28 19.15 -8.76
C VAL A 401 19.39 17.73 -8.24
N PHE A 402 20.32 17.46 -7.32
CA PHE A 402 20.49 16.16 -6.68
C PHE A 402 19.20 15.69 -6.02
N ILE A 403 18.56 16.52 -5.18
CA ILE A 403 17.39 16.06 -4.43
C ILE A 403 16.16 15.82 -5.32
N ILE A 404 15.98 16.62 -6.38
CA ILE A 404 14.93 16.35 -7.38
C ILE A 404 15.28 15.12 -8.20
N GLY A 405 16.55 14.92 -8.54
CA GLY A 405 17.06 13.68 -9.15
C GLY A 405 16.73 12.46 -8.27
N GLN A 406 17.01 12.55 -6.96
CA GLN A 406 16.64 11.51 -5.99
C GLN A 406 15.14 11.23 -5.96
N LEU A 407 14.29 12.26 -5.93
CA LEU A 407 12.83 12.08 -6.00
C LEU A 407 12.43 11.29 -7.25
N ILE A 408 12.98 11.65 -8.42
CA ILE A 408 12.71 10.95 -9.69
C ILE A 408 13.22 9.51 -9.65
N VAL A 409 14.43 9.29 -9.13
CA VAL A 409 15.00 7.94 -8.95
C VAL A 409 14.09 7.08 -8.09
N PHE A 410 13.60 7.59 -6.96
CA PHE A 410 12.69 6.85 -6.09
C PHE A 410 11.31 6.61 -6.71
N ILE A 411 10.84 7.47 -7.61
CA ILE A 411 9.65 7.18 -8.42
C ILE A 411 9.90 5.91 -9.26
N PHE A 412 11.03 5.82 -9.98
CA PHE A 412 11.34 4.65 -10.80
C PHE A 412 11.63 3.40 -9.97
N LEU A 413 12.39 3.53 -8.89
CA LEU A 413 12.68 2.41 -7.99
C LEU A 413 11.42 1.86 -7.33
N GLY A 414 10.41 2.70 -7.06
CA GLY A 414 9.09 2.28 -6.57
C GLY A 414 8.32 1.37 -7.54
N LEU A 415 8.62 1.42 -8.85
CA LEU A 415 8.09 0.46 -9.81
C LEU A 415 8.78 -0.91 -9.72
N VAL A 416 10.09 -0.91 -9.50
CA VAL A 416 10.92 -2.12 -9.45
C VAL A 416 10.81 -2.84 -8.11
N VAL A 417 10.77 -2.05 -7.02
CA VAL A 417 10.64 -2.55 -5.65
C VAL A 417 9.42 -1.90 -4.99
N PRO A 418 8.21 -2.41 -5.23
CA PRO A 418 6.97 -1.79 -4.75
C PRO A 418 6.76 -1.92 -3.23
N SER A 419 7.61 -2.66 -2.53
CA SER A 419 7.59 -2.75 -1.06
C SER A 419 8.31 -1.56 -0.43
N SER A 420 7.60 -0.73 0.36
CA SER A 420 8.20 0.44 1.03
C SER A 420 9.35 0.03 1.95
N SER A 421 9.14 -0.91 2.86
CA SER A 421 10.22 -1.40 3.74
C SER A 421 11.34 -2.09 2.98
N GLY A 422 11.03 -2.80 1.88
CA GLY A 422 12.03 -3.44 1.02
C GLY A 422 12.92 -2.42 0.32
N LEU A 423 12.32 -1.41 -0.31
CA LEU A 423 13.06 -0.33 -0.97
C LEU A 423 13.89 0.50 0.02
N ALA A 424 13.36 0.76 1.22
CA ALA A 424 14.09 1.49 2.26
C ALA A 424 15.41 0.80 2.65
N VAL A 425 15.38 -0.50 3.00
CA VAL A 425 16.57 -1.24 3.42
C VAL A 425 17.55 -1.50 2.27
N LEU A 426 17.06 -1.54 1.04
CA LEU A 426 17.89 -1.68 -0.15
C LEU A 426 18.61 -0.37 -0.52
N ALA A 427 17.86 0.73 -0.59
CA ALA A 427 18.35 1.97 -1.18
C ALA A 427 18.96 2.96 -0.18
N MET A 428 18.40 3.06 1.05
CA MET A 428 18.86 4.07 2.02
C MET A 428 20.31 3.94 2.44
N PRO A 429 20.88 2.73 2.68
CA PRO A 429 22.29 2.58 3.02
C PRO A 429 23.27 3.13 1.95
N ILE A 430 22.79 3.26 0.71
CA ILE A 430 23.55 3.75 -0.45
C ILE A 430 23.24 5.22 -0.72
N MET A 431 21.96 5.55 -0.85
CA MET A 431 21.50 6.88 -1.27
C MET A 431 21.67 7.96 -0.19
N ALA A 432 21.55 7.58 1.10
CA ALA A 432 21.72 8.54 2.17
C ALA A 432 23.18 9.00 2.36
N PRO A 433 24.21 8.12 2.35
CA PRO A 433 25.61 8.55 2.34
C PRO A 433 25.99 9.36 1.09
N LEU A 434 25.37 9.09 -0.06
CA LEU A 434 25.61 9.88 -1.27
C LEU A 434 25.20 11.35 -1.07
N ALA A 435 24.15 11.62 -0.29
CA ALA A 435 23.74 12.99 0.06
C ALA A 435 24.79 13.74 0.89
N ASP A 436 25.54 13.02 1.75
CA ASP A 436 26.62 13.62 2.55
C ASP A 436 27.72 14.23 1.64
N THR A 437 27.99 13.62 0.46
CA THR A 437 28.99 14.11 -0.49
C THR A 437 28.65 15.46 -1.11
N VAL A 438 27.35 15.78 -1.17
CA VAL A 438 26.82 17.04 -1.71
C VAL A 438 26.31 18.00 -0.62
N GLY A 439 26.56 17.66 0.65
CA GLY A 439 26.23 18.49 1.80
C GLY A 439 24.72 18.57 2.09
N ILE A 440 23.94 17.55 1.71
CA ILE A 440 22.50 17.48 1.97
C ILE A 440 22.23 16.58 3.17
N PRO A 441 21.41 17.04 4.16
CA PRO A 441 20.96 16.22 5.27
C PRO A 441 20.21 14.96 4.81
N ARG A 442 20.46 13.84 5.48
CA ARG A 442 19.88 12.53 5.11
C ARG A 442 18.37 12.44 5.27
N ASP A 443 17.78 13.23 6.18
CA ASP A 443 16.34 13.29 6.37
C ASP A 443 15.59 13.82 5.13
N ILE A 444 16.25 14.65 4.32
CA ILE A 444 15.70 15.12 3.04
C ILE A 444 15.66 13.97 2.03
N VAL A 445 16.68 13.09 2.02
CA VAL A 445 16.70 11.88 1.17
C VAL A 445 15.62 10.89 1.61
N VAL A 446 15.43 10.70 2.92
CA VAL A 446 14.33 9.88 3.46
C VAL A 446 12.97 10.42 3.00
N SER A 447 12.80 11.74 2.99
CA SER A 447 11.57 12.37 2.48
C SER A 447 11.42 12.16 0.97
N ALA A 448 12.49 12.34 0.18
CA ALA A 448 12.48 12.11 -1.27
C ALA A 448 12.14 10.66 -1.61
N TYR A 449 12.70 9.68 -0.86
CA TYR A 449 12.36 8.27 -0.99
C TYR A 449 10.87 8.04 -0.79
N ASN A 450 10.35 8.44 0.36
CA ASN A 450 8.96 8.14 0.71
C ASN A 450 7.98 8.79 -0.28
N TRP A 451 8.20 10.07 -0.61
CA TRP A 451 7.34 10.83 -1.52
C TRP A 451 7.42 10.30 -2.95
N GLY A 452 8.62 9.95 -3.43
CA GLY A 452 8.83 9.42 -4.78
C GLY A 452 8.18 8.05 -4.97
N GLN A 453 8.42 7.11 -4.05
CA GLN A 453 7.83 5.78 -4.12
C GLN A 453 6.30 5.83 -4.18
N TYR A 454 5.67 6.69 -3.37
CA TYR A 454 4.21 6.80 -3.33
C TYR A 454 3.61 7.52 -4.54
N ILE A 455 4.34 8.36 -5.24
CA ILE A 455 3.95 8.85 -6.57
C ILE A 455 3.81 7.67 -7.54
N MET A 456 4.78 6.76 -7.55
CA MET A 456 4.73 5.57 -8.41
C MET A 456 3.63 4.61 -7.99
N LEU A 457 3.34 4.45 -6.70
CA LEU A 457 2.28 3.57 -6.20
C LEU A 457 0.92 3.90 -6.85
N PHE A 458 0.61 5.18 -7.06
CA PHE A 458 -0.64 5.58 -7.72
C PHE A 458 -0.66 5.27 -9.21
N LEU A 459 0.50 5.18 -9.85
CA LEU A 459 0.63 5.01 -11.31
C LEU A 459 0.90 3.57 -11.72
N ALA A 460 1.55 2.81 -10.86
CA ALA A 460 1.95 1.45 -11.19
C ALA A 460 0.76 0.48 -11.11
N PRO A 461 0.55 -0.34 -12.14
CA PRO A 461 -0.46 -1.40 -12.09
C PRO A 461 0.06 -2.61 -11.29
N THR A 462 0.43 -2.37 -10.03
CA THR A 462 0.96 -3.36 -9.10
C THR A 462 -0.04 -3.67 -7.98
N GLY A 463 0.24 -4.68 -7.21
CA GLY A 463 -0.47 -5.25 -6.09
C GLY A 463 -1.66 -4.47 -5.57
N LEU A 464 -1.41 -3.52 -4.72
CA LEU A 464 -2.43 -2.82 -3.93
C LEU A 464 -3.44 -2.02 -4.78
N VAL A 465 -2.97 -1.32 -5.82
CA VAL A 465 -3.86 -0.55 -6.71
C VAL A 465 -4.81 -1.50 -7.45
N LEU A 466 -4.28 -2.58 -8.05
CA LEU A 466 -5.10 -3.51 -8.82
C LEU A 466 -6.08 -4.28 -7.95
N VAL A 467 -5.69 -4.64 -6.73
CA VAL A 467 -6.58 -5.26 -5.73
C VAL A 467 -7.77 -4.36 -5.42
N THR A 468 -7.49 -3.11 -5.09
CA THR A 468 -8.50 -2.08 -4.81
C THR A 468 -9.46 -1.88 -6.00
N LEU A 469 -8.90 -1.71 -7.19
CA LEU A 469 -9.70 -1.49 -8.40
C LEU A 469 -10.54 -2.71 -8.78
N GLN A 470 -10.02 -3.92 -8.58
CA GLN A 470 -10.75 -5.15 -8.81
C GLN A 470 -11.94 -5.28 -7.86
N MET A 471 -11.77 -4.98 -6.57
CA MET A 471 -12.87 -4.97 -5.61
C MET A 471 -13.98 -4.03 -6.03
N LEU A 472 -13.62 -2.87 -6.56
CA LEU A 472 -14.57 -1.83 -6.94
C LEU A 472 -15.07 -1.94 -8.40
N GLY A 473 -14.59 -2.94 -9.16
CA GLY A 473 -14.92 -3.09 -10.56
C GLY A 473 -14.48 -1.91 -11.44
N ILE A 474 -13.42 -1.19 -11.06
CA ILE A 474 -12.94 0.00 -11.76
C ILE A 474 -11.84 -0.39 -12.74
N PRO A 475 -11.97 -0.11 -14.04
CA PRO A 475 -10.89 -0.28 -15.00
C PRO A 475 -9.70 0.65 -14.69
N PHE A 476 -8.47 0.13 -14.79
CA PHE A 476 -7.25 0.85 -14.44
C PHE A 476 -7.08 2.19 -15.19
N ASN A 477 -7.50 2.27 -16.46
CA ASN A 477 -7.46 3.52 -17.23
C ASN A 477 -8.41 4.61 -16.68
N LYS A 478 -9.50 4.24 -16.04
CA LYS A 478 -10.43 5.19 -15.38
C LYS A 478 -9.82 5.71 -14.08
N TRP A 479 -9.14 4.82 -13.34
CA TRP A 479 -8.35 5.21 -12.18
C TRP A 479 -7.26 6.22 -12.56
N LEU A 480 -6.44 5.94 -13.58
CA LEU A 480 -5.39 6.85 -14.04
C LEU A 480 -5.94 8.24 -14.36
N LYS A 481 -7.06 8.33 -15.07
CA LYS A 481 -7.70 9.63 -15.37
C LYS A 481 -8.08 10.40 -14.10
N PHE A 482 -8.57 9.68 -13.08
CA PHE A 482 -8.96 10.29 -11.82
C PHE A 482 -7.76 10.72 -10.98
N VAL A 483 -6.71 9.89 -10.90
CA VAL A 483 -5.60 10.13 -9.96
C VAL A 483 -4.54 11.10 -10.51
N MET A 484 -4.38 11.25 -11.83
CA MET A 484 -3.34 12.09 -12.44
C MET A 484 -3.25 13.52 -11.89
N PRO A 485 -4.34 14.26 -11.64
CA PRO A 485 -4.26 15.59 -11.04
C PRO A 485 -3.65 15.56 -9.63
N ILE A 486 -3.95 14.53 -8.84
CA ILE A 486 -3.41 14.37 -7.48
C ILE A 486 -1.93 13.98 -7.53
N VAL A 487 -1.54 13.11 -8.44
CA VAL A 487 -0.12 12.77 -8.68
C VAL A 487 0.69 14.01 -9.05
N GLY A 488 0.17 14.84 -9.95
CA GLY A 488 0.79 16.12 -10.28
C GLY A 488 0.90 17.06 -9.08
N CYS A 489 -0.15 17.17 -8.29
CA CYS A 489 -0.17 17.96 -7.05
C CYS A 489 0.87 17.43 -6.04
N GLN A 490 0.92 16.13 -5.81
CA GLN A 490 1.90 15.50 -4.93
C GLN A 490 3.34 15.74 -5.40
N PHE A 491 3.61 15.58 -6.69
CA PHE A 491 4.94 15.84 -7.25
C PHE A 491 5.37 17.28 -7.02
N VAL A 492 4.48 18.25 -7.24
CA VAL A 492 4.75 19.68 -7.02
C VAL A 492 4.97 19.98 -5.54
N ILE A 493 4.10 19.50 -4.65
CA ILE A 493 4.26 19.66 -3.19
C ILE A 493 5.60 19.08 -2.74
N SER A 494 5.91 17.83 -3.15
CA SER A 494 7.15 17.15 -2.81
C SER A 494 8.38 17.93 -3.30
N SER A 495 8.38 18.39 -4.55
CA SER A 495 9.49 19.13 -5.12
C SER A 495 9.71 20.46 -4.39
N ILE A 496 8.66 21.21 -4.10
CA ILE A 496 8.74 22.49 -3.37
C ILE A 496 9.28 22.27 -1.96
N LEU A 497 8.77 21.29 -1.23
CA LEU A 497 9.19 21.01 0.14
C LEU A 497 10.63 20.49 0.20
N LEU A 498 11.07 19.66 -0.75
CA LEU A 498 12.45 19.17 -0.82
C LEU A 498 13.42 20.33 -1.12
N LEU A 499 13.11 21.16 -2.10
CA LEU A 499 13.93 22.33 -2.41
C LEU A 499 13.97 23.32 -1.25
N ALA A 500 12.84 23.57 -0.58
CA ALA A 500 12.80 24.44 0.60
C ALA A 500 13.70 23.93 1.72
N GLN A 501 13.71 22.61 1.99
CA GLN A 501 14.61 21.99 2.96
C GLN A 501 16.08 22.20 2.57
N VAL A 502 16.45 21.89 1.32
CA VAL A 502 17.84 22.08 0.85
C VAL A 502 18.29 23.54 1.00
N PHE A 503 17.44 24.51 0.61
CA PHE A 503 17.78 25.93 0.74
C PHE A 503 17.90 26.40 2.19
N MET A 504 17.11 25.85 3.11
CA MET A 504 17.20 26.18 4.54
C MET A 504 18.45 25.64 5.20
N TYR A 505 18.99 24.50 4.74
CA TYR A 505 20.24 23.92 5.27
C TYR A 505 21.49 24.46 4.58
N ALA A 506 21.35 25.10 3.40
CA ALA A 506 22.48 25.73 2.70
C ALA A 506 22.84 27.13 3.25
N GLN A 507 22.10 27.65 4.21
CA GLN A 507 22.36 28.88 4.97
C GLN A 507 23.02 28.56 6.31
#